data_6e6c60a365ebd04dc5d8f5f4528fbbd6
#
_entry.id   6e6c60a365ebd04dc5d8f5f4528fbbd6
#
_cell.length_a   1.000
_cell.length_b   1.000
_cell.length_c   1.000
_cell.angle_alpha   90.00
_cell.angle_beta   90.00
_cell.angle_gamma   90.00
#
_symmetry.space_group_name_H-M   'P 1'
#
loop_
_entity.id
_entity.type
_entity.pdbx_description
1 polymer ?
#
loop_
_entity_poly.entity_id
_entity_poly.type
_entity_poly.pdbx_seq_one_letter_code
_entity_poly.pdbx_strand_id
1 'polypeptide(L)'
;LVPSSLSASQLNSGHYTIRQENGGGNSLGRVIFRFPNDYSVYLHDTNTPSAFRLKTRAVSHGCIRLEKPLDLAFFVMENLDSIQQDKIRMEIGKAPLTQWGKKYKEQNPQADRPKNKTYPIETNYAVFLDYYTLYPNREGTLEEHPDNYHYDTIIENALDCF
;
A
#
# COMPACT_ATOMS: atom_id res chain seq x y z
N LEU A 1 5.07 17.08 -19.55
CA LEU A 1 5.09 16.46 -20.89
C LEU A 1 4.06 15.35 -20.94
N VAL A 2 3.25 15.31 -21.99
CA VAL A 2 2.30 14.22 -22.21
C VAL A 2 3.05 13.05 -22.83
N PRO A 3 2.92 11.80 -22.34
CA PRO A 3 3.66 10.64 -22.88
C PRO A 3 3.52 10.46 -24.39
N SER A 4 2.38 10.82 -24.95
CA SER A 4 2.11 10.79 -26.40
C SER A 4 2.94 11.76 -27.23
N SER A 5 3.64 12.72 -26.61
CA SER A 5 4.51 13.68 -27.31
C SER A 5 5.98 13.23 -27.38
N LEU A 6 6.31 12.10 -26.76
CA LEU A 6 7.67 11.57 -26.73
C LEU A 6 7.82 10.35 -27.64
N SER A 7 8.89 10.31 -28.43
CA SER A 7 9.25 9.13 -29.20
C SER A 7 9.88 8.05 -28.31
N ALA A 8 9.85 6.79 -28.75
CA ALA A 8 10.52 5.69 -28.04
C ALA A 8 12.04 5.95 -27.86
N SER A 9 12.70 6.57 -28.84
CA SER A 9 14.11 6.96 -28.75
C SER A 9 14.36 7.97 -27.65
N GLN A 10 13.49 8.96 -27.50
CA GLN A 10 13.59 9.96 -26.41
C GLN A 10 13.38 9.33 -25.03
N LEU A 11 12.43 8.39 -24.90
CA LEU A 11 12.20 7.67 -23.64
C LEU A 11 13.42 6.82 -23.25
N ASN A 12 14.05 6.17 -24.20
CA ASN A 12 15.23 5.31 -23.97
C ASN A 12 16.53 6.10 -23.78
N SER A 13 16.53 7.42 -23.98
CA SER A 13 17.73 8.26 -23.85
C SER A 13 18.22 8.42 -22.41
N GLY A 14 17.45 8.03 -21.41
CA GLY A 14 17.74 8.23 -20.00
C GLY A 14 17.51 9.67 -19.48
N HIS A 15 17.15 10.61 -20.36
CA HIS A 15 16.89 12.02 -20.00
C HIS A 15 15.50 12.23 -19.38
N TYR A 16 14.62 11.24 -19.46
CA TYR A 16 13.25 11.32 -18.98
C TYR A 16 12.96 10.25 -17.93
N THR A 17 12.34 10.65 -16.85
CA THR A 17 11.78 9.74 -15.86
C THR A 17 10.28 9.68 -16.05
N ILE A 18 9.74 8.47 -16.29
CA ILE A 18 8.30 8.24 -16.35
C ILE A 18 7.79 8.05 -14.93
N ARG A 19 6.78 8.81 -14.56
CA ARG A 19 6.13 8.70 -13.26
C ARG A 19 4.63 8.68 -13.45
N GLN A 20 3.96 7.76 -12.75
CA GLN A 20 2.51 7.81 -12.62
C GLN A 20 2.12 8.93 -11.64
N GLU A 21 1.08 9.68 -11.97
CA GLU A 21 0.58 10.76 -11.10
C GLU A 21 0.09 10.21 -9.75
N ASN A 22 0.17 11.08 -8.74
CA ASN A 22 -0.34 10.79 -7.41
C ASN A 22 -1.87 10.72 -7.41
N GLY A 23 -2.43 9.93 -6.52
CA GLY A 23 -3.87 9.90 -6.28
C GLY A 23 -4.47 8.52 -6.40
N GLY A 24 -5.80 8.46 -6.43
CA GLY A 24 -6.53 7.20 -6.39
C GLY A 24 -6.40 6.32 -7.64
N GLY A 25 -5.92 6.88 -8.76
CA GLY A 25 -5.62 6.13 -9.99
C GLY A 25 -4.23 5.52 -10.02
N ASN A 26 -3.35 5.87 -9.06
CA ASN A 26 -2.01 5.32 -8.98
C ASN A 26 -2.06 3.83 -8.60
N SER A 27 -1.27 2.98 -9.25
CA SER A 27 -1.25 1.52 -8.97
C SER A 27 -0.88 1.19 -7.52
N LEU A 28 -0.06 2.04 -6.88
CA LEU A 28 0.31 1.94 -5.47
C LEU A 28 -0.68 2.65 -4.54
N GLY A 29 -1.81 3.12 -5.07
CA GLY A 29 -2.79 3.88 -4.33
C GLY A 29 -2.26 5.25 -3.87
N ARG A 30 -2.61 5.64 -2.66
CA ARG A 30 -2.34 6.98 -2.09
C ARG A 30 -1.30 6.98 -0.98
N VAL A 31 -0.98 5.80 -0.41
CA VAL A 31 -0.11 5.64 0.75
C VAL A 31 0.84 4.47 0.52
N ILE A 32 2.11 4.69 0.83
CA ILE A 32 3.16 3.67 0.74
C ILE A 32 3.93 3.67 2.07
N PHE A 33 4.17 2.48 2.62
CA PHE A 33 5.03 2.26 3.77
C PHE A 33 6.31 1.59 3.29
N ARG A 34 7.42 2.30 3.43
CA ARG A 34 8.74 1.81 3.04
C ARG A 34 9.52 1.39 4.27
N PHE A 35 10.13 0.24 4.19
CA PHE A 35 11.02 -0.31 5.21
C PHE A 35 12.24 -0.96 4.54
N PRO A 36 13.40 -1.01 5.21
CA PRO A 36 14.60 -1.63 4.65
C PRO A 36 14.38 -3.12 4.38
N ASN A 37 14.68 -3.54 3.15
CA ASN A 37 14.72 -4.96 2.75
C ASN A 37 15.46 -5.09 1.40
N ASP A 38 15.97 -6.29 1.11
CA ASP A 38 16.78 -6.56 -0.09
C ASP A 38 15.95 -6.81 -1.35
N TYR A 39 14.64 -6.93 -1.23
CA TYR A 39 13.72 -7.34 -2.31
C TYR A 39 12.94 -6.18 -2.93
N SER A 40 13.15 -4.95 -2.46
CA SER A 40 12.36 -3.77 -2.88
C SER A 40 10.84 -3.97 -2.69
N VAL A 41 10.46 -4.72 -1.67
CA VAL A 41 9.07 -4.95 -1.26
C VAL A 41 8.65 -3.89 -0.26
N TYR A 42 7.39 -3.45 -0.32
CA TYR A 42 6.80 -2.51 0.61
C TYR A 42 5.29 -2.77 0.77
N LEU A 43 4.71 -2.17 1.81
CA LEU A 43 3.26 -2.16 2.01
C LEU A 43 2.67 -0.93 1.32
N HIS A 44 1.53 -1.06 0.66
CA HIS A 44 0.93 0.07 -0.04
C HIS A 44 -0.59 -0.02 -0.16
N ASP A 45 -1.21 1.11 -0.37
CA ASP A 45 -2.62 1.24 -0.76
C ASP A 45 -2.85 0.61 -2.15
N THR A 46 -4.08 0.62 -2.62
CA THR A 46 -4.44 0.08 -3.94
C THR A 46 -5.48 0.96 -4.63
N ASN A 47 -5.38 1.03 -5.95
CA ASN A 47 -6.44 1.57 -6.81
C ASN A 47 -7.56 0.55 -7.09
N THR A 48 -7.40 -0.70 -6.63
CA THR A 48 -8.34 -1.81 -6.87
C THR A 48 -8.79 -2.45 -5.55
N PRO A 49 -9.57 -1.74 -4.72
CA PRO A 49 -10.00 -2.26 -3.41
C PRO A 49 -10.92 -3.48 -3.51
N SER A 50 -11.53 -3.72 -4.67
CA SER A 50 -12.32 -4.92 -4.93
C SER A 50 -11.51 -6.23 -4.84
N ALA A 51 -10.19 -6.16 -4.99
CA ALA A 51 -9.31 -7.32 -4.85
C ALA A 51 -9.38 -7.97 -3.45
N PHE A 52 -9.69 -7.19 -2.41
CA PHE A 52 -9.86 -7.72 -1.05
C PHE A 52 -11.11 -8.59 -0.87
N ARG A 53 -12.06 -8.55 -1.81
CA ARG A 53 -13.25 -9.40 -1.82
C ARG A 53 -13.06 -10.71 -2.58
N LEU A 54 -11.92 -10.89 -3.23
CA LEU A 54 -11.61 -12.12 -3.96
C LEU A 54 -11.25 -13.24 -2.98
N LYS A 55 -11.65 -14.46 -3.33
CA LYS A 55 -11.24 -15.66 -2.60
C LYS A 55 -9.74 -15.91 -2.75
N THR A 56 -9.23 -15.81 -3.98
CA THR A 56 -7.78 -15.87 -4.26
C THR A 56 -7.24 -14.46 -4.40
N ARG A 57 -6.30 -14.08 -3.53
CA ARG A 57 -5.75 -12.73 -3.43
C ARG A 57 -4.32 -12.59 -3.94
N ALA A 58 -3.78 -13.60 -4.60
CA ALA A 58 -2.46 -13.59 -5.23
C ALA A 58 -2.50 -12.72 -6.52
N VAL A 59 -2.63 -11.41 -6.35
CA VAL A 59 -2.86 -10.44 -7.45
C VAL A 59 -1.74 -9.40 -7.57
N SER A 60 -0.58 -9.63 -6.95
CA SER A 60 0.59 -8.76 -7.04
C SER A 60 1.87 -9.56 -7.26
N HIS A 61 3.00 -8.87 -7.51
CA HIS A 61 4.29 -9.49 -7.82
C HIS A 61 5.26 -9.52 -6.62
N GLY A 62 4.81 -9.17 -5.40
CA GLY A 62 5.66 -9.19 -4.22
C GLY A 62 5.25 -8.16 -3.15
N CYS A 63 4.94 -6.92 -3.56
CA CYS A 63 4.46 -5.89 -2.62
C CYS A 63 3.11 -6.27 -2.02
N ILE A 64 2.87 -5.85 -0.78
CA ILE A 64 1.67 -6.20 -0.02
C ILE A 64 0.69 -5.04 -0.08
N ARG A 65 -0.54 -5.33 -0.53
CA ARG A 65 -1.62 -4.35 -0.57
C ARG A 65 -2.32 -4.26 0.78
N LEU A 66 -2.67 -3.06 1.17
CA LEU A 66 -3.40 -2.77 2.40
C LEU A 66 -4.84 -2.37 2.08
N GLU A 67 -5.80 -3.00 2.76
CA GLU A 67 -7.22 -2.63 2.66
C GLU A 67 -7.49 -1.30 3.37
N LYS A 68 -6.84 -1.07 4.52
CA LYS A 68 -7.03 0.10 5.38
C LYS A 68 -5.70 0.83 5.63
N PRO A 69 -5.07 1.42 4.58
CA PRO A 69 -3.74 2.00 4.70
C PRO A 69 -3.69 3.20 5.65
N LEU A 70 -4.78 3.98 5.79
CA LEU A 70 -4.82 5.10 6.72
C LEU A 70 -4.89 4.66 8.18
N ASP A 71 -5.57 3.55 8.48
CA ASP A 71 -5.63 3.03 9.84
C ASP A 71 -4.23 2.61 10.29
N LEU A 72 -3.48 1.96 9.40
CA LEU A 72 -2.06 1.64 9.67
C LEU A 72 -1.21 2.90 9.79
N ALA A 73 -1.39 3.89 8.91
CA ALA A 73 -0.64 5.14 8.98
C ALA A 73 -0.85 5.85 10.32
N PHE A 74 -2.09 5.98 10.76
CA PHE A 74 -2.41 6.64 12.03
C PHE A 74 -1.95 5.83 13.24
N PHE A 75 -1.93 4.50 13.13
CA PHE A 75 -1.37 3.63 14.16
C PHE A 75 0.15 3.83 14.33
N VAL A 76 0.92 3.78 13.24
CA VAL A 76 2.38 3.88 13.31
C VAL A 76 2.91 5.30 13.52
N MET A 77 2.11 6.31 13.18
CA MET A 77 2.49 7.73 13.40
C MET A 77 2.17 8.20 14.82
N GLU A 78 1.48 7.41 15.61
CA GLU A 78 1.14 7.64 17.01
C GLU A 78 0.68 9.09 17.34
N ASN A 79 -0.05 9.28 18.42
CA ASN A 79 -0.40 10.59 19.01
C ASN A 79 -0.93 11.67 18.05
N LEU A 80 -1.41 11.29 16.84
CA LEU A 80 -2.04 12.25 15.94
C LEU A 80 -3.42 12.68 16.45
N ASP A 81 -3.59 13.96 16.64
CA ASP A 81 -4.92 14.52 16.89
C ASP A 81 -5.81 14.48 15.63
N SER A 82 -7.09 14.70 15.80
CA SER A 82 -8.07 14.63 14.71
C SER A 82 -7.84 15.67 13.61
N ILE A 83 -7.24 16.82 13.93
CA ILE A 83 -6.90 17.86 12.97
C ILE A 83 -5.70 17.42 12.13
N GLN A 84 -4.69 16.82 12.75
CA GLN A 84 -3.52 16.27 12.06
C GLN A 84 -3.93 15.13 11.12
N GLN A 85 -4.82 14.24 11.58
CA GLN A 85 -5.39 13.18 10.74
C GLN A 85 -6.12 13.76 9.52
N ASP A 86 -6.92 14.81 9.70
CA ASP A 86 -7.61 15.48 8.59
C ASP A 86 -6.64 16.15 7.60
N LYS A 87 -5.54 16.73 8.07
CA LYS A 87 -4.49 17.28 7.20
C LYS A 87 -3.90 16.17 6.31
N ILE A 88 -3.55 15.02 6.89
CA ILE A 88 -3.03 13.87 6.15
C ILE A 88 -4.06 13.34 5.16
N ARG A 89 -5.33 13.24 5.56
CA ARG A 89 -6.42 12.83 4.66
C ARG A 89 -6.51 13.74 3.43
N MET A 90 -6.48 15.04 3.64
CA MET A 90 -6.51 16.02 2.53
C MET A 90 -5.26 15.92 1.64
N GLU A 91 -4.08 15.72 2.23
CA GLU A 91 -2.83 15.57 1.45
C GLU A 91 -2.81 14.35 0.53
N ILE A 92 -3.61 13.34 0.80
CA ILE A 92 -3.78 12.18 -0.09
C ILE A 92 -5.07 12.25 -0.94
N GLY A 93 -5.72 13.40 -0.98
CA GLY A 93 -6.94 13.62 -1.76
C GLY A 93 -8.18 12.93 -1.20
N LYS A 94 -8.26 12.76 0.14
CA LYS A 94 -9.46 12.28 0.83
C LYS A 94 -10.15 13.42 1.57
N ALA A 95 -11.47 13.31 1.69
CA ALA A 95 -12.26 14.30 2.44
C ALA A 95 -11.90 14.30 3.92
N PRO A 96 -11.86 15.47 4.58
CA PRO A 96 -11.73 15.59 6.02
C PRO A 96 -12.98 15.09 6.74
N LEU A 97 -12.83 14.68 8.01
CA LEU A 97 -13.93 14.17 8.83
C LEU A 97 -14.41 15.19 9.85
N THR A 98 -13.50 15.99 10.42
CA THR A 98 -13.83 16.97 11.46
C THR A 98 -14.51 18.22 10.90
N GLN A 99 -15.21 18.95 11.76
CA GLN A 99 -15.78 20.25 11.40
C GLN A 99 -14.70 21.27 11.02
N TRP A 100 -13.56 21.22 11.72
CA TRP A 100 -12.40 22.05 11.37
C TRP A 100 -11.92 21.76 9.95
N GLY A 101 -11.70 20.50 9.61
CA GLY A 101 -11.22 20.10 8.29
C GLY A 101 -12.18 20.48 7.18
N LYS A 102 -13.49 20.32 7.39
CA LYS A 102 -14.52 20.72 6.42
C LYS A 102 -14.48 22.22 6.18
N LYS A 103 -14.44 23.04 7.22
CA LYS A 103 -14.35 24.50 7.13
C LYS A 103 -13.04 24.93 6.47
N TYR A 104 -11.92 24.27 6.82
CA TYR A 104 -10.63 24.56 6.20
C TYR A 104 -10.65 24.28 4.71
N LYS A 105 -11.26 23.18 4.26
CA LYS A 105 -11.39 22.84 2.85
C LYS A 105 -12.28 23.83 2.10
N GLU A 106 -13.38 24.30 2.70
CA GLU A 106 -14.24 25.34 2.10
C GLU A 106 -13.46 26.62 1.82
N GLN A 107 -12.60 27.03 2.75
CA GLN A 107 -11.73 28.20 2.59
C GLN A 107 -10.54 27.96 1.68
N ASN A 108 -10.14 26.70 1.48
CA ASN A 108 -9.00 26.28 0.68
C ASN A 108 -9.40 25.16 -0.31
N PRO A 109 -10.08 25.46 -1.42
CA PRO A 109 -10.61 24.46 -2.34
C PRO A 109 -9.58 23.49 -2.92
N GLN A 110 -8.29 23.82 -2.85
CA GLN A 110 -7.18 23.01 -3.33
C GLN A 110 -6.49 22.19 -2.20
N ALA A 111 -7.01 22.25 -0.98
CA ALA A 111 -6.38 21.60 0.18
C ALA A 111 -6.28 20.09 0.04
N ASP A 112 -7.20 19.46 -0.70
CA ASP A 112 -7.25 18.03 -0.94
C ASP A 112 -6.64 17.58 -2.28
N ARG A 113 -5.82 18.41 -2.91
CA ARG A 113 -5.00 17.94 -4.04
C ARG A 113 -3.91 17.00 -3.52
N PRO A 114 -3.77 15.81 -4.12
CA PRO A 114 -2.74 14.86 -3.70
C PRO A 114 -1.34 15.46 -3.75
N LYS A 115 -0.58 15.27 -2.68
CA LYS A 115 0.79 15.75 -2.52
C LYS A 115 1.75 14.57 -2.36
N ASN A 116 2.95 14.69 -2.92
CA ASN A 116 4.05 13.79 -2.62
C ASN A 116 4.71 14.25 -1.33
N LYS A 117 4.36 13.62 -0.21
CA LYS A 117 4.91 13.94 1.09
C LYS A 117 5.39 12.68 1.79
N THR A 118 6.52 12.77 2.46
CA THR A 118 7.08 11.68 3.26
C THR A 118 7.01 12.07 4.72
N TYR A 119 6.54 11.13 5.54
CA TYR A 119 6.49 11.22 6.99
C TYR A 119 7.46 10.18 7.56
N PRO A 120 8.50 10.59 8.30
CA PRO A 120 9.31 9.64 9.05
C PRO A 120 8.47 9.03 10.16
N ILE A 121 8.67 7.74 10.41
CA ILE A 121 8.10 7.03 11.56
C ILE A 121 9.22 6.95 12.59
N GLU A 122 9.00 7.54 13.77
CA GLU A 122 10.01 7.64 14.81
C GLU A 122 10.15 6.34 15.60
N THR A 123 9.05 5.64 15.82
CA THR A 123 9.05 4.34 16.50
C THR A 123 9.48 3.22 15.55
N ASN A 124 10.43 2.39 15.99
CA ASN A 124 10.87 1.23 15.22
C ASN A 124 9.86 0.07 15.37
N TYR A 125 9.09 -0.17 14.33
CA TYR A 125 8.22 -1.33 14.22
C TYR A 125 8.91 -2.47 13.48
N ALA A 126 8.89 -3.68 14.04
CA ALA A 126 9.31 -4.87 13.32
C ALA A 126 8.20 -5.33 12.36
N VAL A 127 8.57 -5.62 11.12
CA VAL A 127 7.67 -6.16 10.10
C VAL A 127 8.08 -7.60 9.82
N PHE A 128 7.17 -8.54 10.08
CA PHE A 128 7.34 -9.95 9.77
C PHE A 128 6.41 -10.31 8.61
N LEU A 129 6.99 -10.86 7.55
CA LEU A 129 6.25 -11.37 6.39
C LEU A 129 6.45 -12.87 6.36
N ASP A 130 5.36 -13.59 6.59
CA ASP A 130 5.35 -15.05 6.65
C ASP A 130 4.39 -15.63 5.63
N TYR A 131 4.58 -16.91 5.28
CA TYR A 131 3.76 -17.62 4.34
C TYR A 131 3.31 -18.95 4.94
N TYR A 132 2.02 -19.07 5.17
CA TYR A 132 1.41 -20.28 5.70
C TYR A 132 0.22 -20.68 4.82
N THR A 133 0.15 -21.95 4.46
CA THR A 133 -0.98 -22.57 3.75
C THR A 133 -1.99 -23.15 4.72
N LEU A 134 -1.59 -23.40 5.97
CA LEU A 134 -2.44 -23.83 7.06
C LEU A 134 -2.31 -22.84 8.23
N TYR A 135 -3.38 -22.14 8.56
CA TYR A 135 -3.35 -21.10 9.59
C TYR A 135 -4.64 -21.08 10.42
N PRO A 136 -4.56 -20.90 11.75
CA PRO A 136 -5.75 -20.82 12.58
C PRO A 136 -6.50 -19.48 12.34
N ASN A 137 -7.81 -19.57 12.17
CA ASN A 137 -8.68 -18.39 12.16
C ASN A 137 -8.83 -17.80 13.58
N ARG A 138 -9.65 -16.74 13.71
CA ARG A 138 -9.85 -16.05 14.99
C ARG A 138 -10.47 -16.95 16.08
N GLU A 139 -11.21 -17.98 15.69
CA GLU A 139 -11.83 -18.97 16.56
C GLU A 139 -10.87 -20.12 16.92
N GLY A 140 -9.65 -20.10 16.37
CA GLY A 140 -8.64 -21.15 16.58
C GLY A 140 -8.82 -22.38 15.70
N THR A 141 -9.77 -22.36 14.76
CA THR A 141 -9.95 -23.45 13.78
C THR A 141 -8.93 -23.30 12.66
N LEU A 142 -8.25 -24.41 12.32
CA LEU A 142 -7.31 -24.42 11.20
C LEU A 142 -8.06 -24.27 9.87
N GLU A 143 -7.63 -23.30 9.08
CA GLU A 143 -8.10 -23.06 7.71
C GLU A 143 -6.97 -23.31 6.73
N GLU A 144 -7.29 -24.04 5.66
CA GLU A 144 -6.38 -24.29 4.55
C GLU A 144 -6.51 -23.17 3.52
N HIS A 145 -5.37 -22.68 3.04
CA HIS A 145 -5.27 -21.63 2.04
C HIS A 145 -4.51 -22.13 0.80
N PRO A 146 -4.81 -21.60 -0.40
CA PRO A 146 -4.12 -22.01 -1.62
C PRO A 146 -2.61 -21.79 -1.54
N ASP A 147 -1.83 -22.81 -1.87
CA ASP A 147 -0.38 -22.71 -1.99
C ASP A 147 0.01 -22.03 -3.32
N ASN A 148 0.04 -20.70 -3.32
CA ASN A 148 0.32 -19.91 -4.52
C ASN A 148 1.77 -19.97 -4.99
N TYR A 149 2.71 -20.39 -4.14
CA TYR A 149 4.14 -20.50 -4.42
C TYR A 149 4.61 -21.95 -4.58
N HIS A 150 3.70 -22.92 -4.43
CA HIS A 150 3.99 -24.36 -4.49
C HIS A 150 5.05 -24.84 -3.47
N TYR A 151 5.11 -24.18 -2.30
CA TYR A 151 6.06 -24.54 -1.26
C TYR A 151 5.71 -25.86 -0.58
N ASP A 152 4.43 -26.16 -0.40
CA ASP A 152 3.98 -27.42 0.18
C ASP A 152 4.47 -28.61 -0.66
N THR A 153 4.32 -28.53 -1.99
CA THR A 153 4.84 -29.55 -2.91
C THR A 153 6.36 -29.70 -2.84
N ILE A 154 7.09 -28.59 -2.68
CA ILE A 154 8.55 -28.61 -2.54
C ILE A 154 8.95 -29.30 -1.23
N ILE A 155 8.25 -29.02 -0.14
CA ILE A 155 8.49 -29.59 1.18
C ILE A 155 8.17 -31.10 1.16
N GLU A 156 7.01 -31.49 0.62
CA GLU A 156 6.59 -32.91 0.48
C GLU A 156 7.63 -33.71 -0.30
N ASN A 157 8.04 -33.24 -1.48
CA ASN A 157 9.07 -33.90 -2.28
C ASN A 157 10.43 -34.02 -1.54
N ALA A 158 10.76 -33.03 -0.70
CA ALA A 158 11.99 -33.11 0.08
C ALA A 158 11.88 -34.15 1.21
N LEU A 159 10.71 -34.28 1.84
CA LEU A 159 10.46 -35.28 2.89
C LEU A 159 10.42 -36.72 2.37
N ASP A 160 9.91 -36.93 1.15
CA ASP A 160 9.87 -38.23 0.50
C ASP A 160 11.26 -38.77 0.11
N CYS A 161 12.30 -37.92 0.20
CA CYS A 161 13.68 -38.34 -0.04
C CYS A 161 14.40 -38.89 1.20
N PHE A 162 13.74 -38.95 2.36
CA PHE A 162 14.26 -39.51 3.62
C PHE A 162 13.52 -40.79 4.04
#